data_81ee222db6a9c799e677d2db3bdc6f3a
#
_entry.id   81ee222db6a9c799e677d2db3bdc6f3a
#
_cell.length_a   1.000
_cell.length_b   1.000
_cell.length_c   1.000
_cell.angle_alpha   90.00
_cell.angle_beta   90.00
_cell.angle_gamma   90.00
#
_symmetry.space_group_name_H-M   'P 1'
#
loop_
_entity.id
_entity.type
_entity.pdbx_description
1 polymer ?
#
loop_
_entity_poly.entity_id
_entity_poly.type
_entity_poly.pdbx_seq_one_letter_code
_entity_poly.pdbx_strand_id
1 'polypeptide(L)'
;AWVLGEPRWVRAESAQTVVVVLDASVALEAFRAPALAAAERELNQADGLAARTTWVVMTTNPRQPPLYRGLERAAASAALARWQPELGRHDPAPALRLARTLAGATGRTLLITDTKAKVPPDQRAAGVGQPIDNVGFAGATVTREEAGHVWRALVKNHGAAPQRRTWHLDVAGAKSEPQAIDLAPGALTEVSARLPDGAERVTVVLSEDGFTADNFLPLLVPRPKPLTVSIDGGDPTGEFLRKLAESVDGIIINPPTGAAPATLRFARLSAAEVAGEARGGIFWPPAD
;
A
#
# COMPACT_ATOMS: atom_id res chain seq x y z
N ALA A 1 36.64 -48.03 0.63
CA ALA A 1 35.19 -47.88 0.45
C ALA A 1 34.93 -47.02 -0.78
N TRP A 2 34.48 -47.61 -1.87
CA TRP A 2 34.06 -46.90 -3.07
C TRP A 2 32.65 -46.35 -2.80
N VAL A 3 32.53 -45.04 -2.64
CA VAL A 3 31.22 -44.40 -2.71
C VAL A 3 30.89 -44.30 -4.19
N LEU A 4 30.12 -45.24 -4.68
CA LEU A 4 29.47 -45.16 -5.98
C LEU A 4 28.40 -44.06 -5.84
N GLY A 5 28.75 -42.84 -6.24
CA GLY A 5 27.76 -41.83 -6.49
C GLY A 5 26.81 -42.38 -7.56
N GLU A 6 25.54 -42.58 -7.22
CA GLU A 6 24.53 -42.97 -8.22
C GLU A 6 24.56 -41.99 -9.37
N PRO A 7 24.90 -42.40 -10.60
CA PRO A 7 24.82 -41.49 -11.75
C PRO A 7 23.35 -41.12 -11.94
N ARG A 8 23.03 -39.88 -11.72
CA ARG A 8 21.69 -39.34 -12.00
C ARG A 8 21.53 -39.24 -13.52
N TRP A 9 21.02 -40.30 -14.12
CA TRP A 9 20.69 -40.32 -15.53
C TRP A 9 19.49 -39.38 -15.77
N VAL A 10 19.72 -38.23 -16.39
CA VAL A 10 18.65 -37.38 -16.89
C VAL A 10 18.06 -38.04 -18.13
N ARG A 11 16.78 -38.42 -18.09
CA ARG A 11 16.13 -38.97 -19.28
C ARG A 11 16.08 -37.90 -20.37
N ALA A 12 16.44 -38.24 -21.60
CA ALA A 12 16.54 -37.33 -22.73
C ALA A 12 15.25 -36.51 -22.99
N GLU A 13 14.08 -37.06 -22.58
CA GLU A 13 12.78 -36.42 -22.72
C GLU A 13 12.22 -35.80 -21.41
N SER A 14 13.04 -35.78 -20.34
CA SER A 14 12.56 -35.24 -19.08
C SER A 14 12.36 -33.75 -19.14
N ALA A 15 11.21 -33.29 -18.71
CA ALA A 15 10.85 -31.89 -18.63
C ALA A 15 10.38 -31.52 -17.21
N GLN A 16 10.78 -30.36 -16.73
CA GLN A 16 10.29 -29.79 -15.47
C GLN A 16 9.94 -28.31 -15.64
N THR A 17 9.11 -27.81 -14.74
CA THR A 17 8.88 -26.39 -14.59
C THR A 17 9.30 -25.97 -13.18
N VAL A 18 10.09 -24.94 -13.08
CA VAL A 18 10.52 -24.34 -11.80
C VAL A 18 9.90 -22.97 -11.67
N VAL A 19 9.07 -22.79 -10.63
CA VAL A 19 8.36 -21.55 -10.36
C VAL A 19 8.92 -20.94 -9.09
N VAL A 20 9.55 -19.78 -9.22
CA VAL A 20 9.99 -18.95 -8.09
C VAL A 20 8.97 -17.83 -7.90
N VAL A 21 8.40 -17.78 -6.70
CA VAL A 21 7.42 -16.76 -6.29
C VAL A 21 8.08 -15.85 -5.27
N LEU A 22 8.22 -14.58 -5.60
CA LEU A 22 8.77 -13.55 -4.73
C LEU A 22 7.63 -12.84 -4.01
N ASP A 23 7.72 -12.73 -2.71
CA ASP A 23 6.77 -11.94 -1.94
C ASP A 23 6.88 -10.46 -2.34
N ALA A 24 5.79 -9.89 -2.86
CA ALA A 24 5.77 -8.53 -3.34
C ALA A 24 5.60 -7.49 -2.21
N SER A 25 5.54 -7.93 -0.93
CA SER A 25 5.38 -7.01 0.19
C SER A 25 6.61 -6.14 0.37
N VAL A 26 6.39 -4.85 0.62
CA VAL A 26 7.46 -3.87 0.81
C VAL A 26 8.37 -4.22 1.99
N ALA A 27 7.88 -4.99 2.96
CA ALA A 27 8.68 -5.50 4.07
C ALA A 27 9.87 -6.34 3.61
N LEU A 28 9.77 -7.01 2.45
CA LEU A 28 10.87 -7.79 1.88
C LEU A 28 12.01 -6.91 1.31
N GLU A 29 11.84 -5.60 1.22
CA GLU A 29 12.89 -4.69 0.75
C GLU A 29 14.15 -4.76 1.61
N ALA A 30 14.00 -4.80 2.94
CA ALA A 30 15.11 -4.97 3.89
C ALA A 30 15.87 -6.31 3.67
N PHE A 31 15.22 -7.30 3.09
CA PHE A 31 15.76 -8.64 2.85
C PHE A 31 15.89 -8.98 1.36
N ARG A 32 15.90 -7.96 0.51
CA ARG A 32 15.95 -8.16 -0.94
C ARG A 32 17.19 -8.95 -1.38
N ALA A 33 18.37 -8.64 -0.86
CA ALA A 33 19.61 -9.35 -1.20
C ALA A 33 19.56 -10.84 -0.81
N PRO A 34 19.22 -11.23 0.42
CA PRO A 34 19.03 -12.64 0.78
C PRO A 34 17.88 -13.31 0.00
N ALA A 35 16.82 -12.58 -0.36
CA ALA A 35 15.74 -13.12 -1.19
C ALA A 35 16.23 -13.48 -2.60
N LEU A 36 16.97 -12.59 -3.24
CA LEU A 36 17.58 -12.87 -4.55
C LEU A 36 18.57 -14.03 -4.48
N ALA A 37 19.40 -14.10 -3.42
CA ALA A 37 20.32 -15.21 -3.23
C ALA A 37 19.59 -16.55 -3.02
N ALA A 38 18.43 -16.56 -2.35
CA ALA A 38 17.61 -17.75 -2.19
C ALA A 38 16.99 -18.19 -3.52
N ALA A 39 16.51 -17.24 -4.33
CA ALA A 39 15.98 -17.50 -5.67
C ALA A 39 17.05 -18.10 -6.58
N GLU A 40 18.23 -17.49 -6.65
CA GLU A 40 19.34 -18.00 -7.45
C GLU A 40 19.81 -19.39 -7.02
N ARG A 41 19.83 -19.68 -5.72
CA ARG A 41 20.12 -21.04 -5.23
C ARG A 41 19.12 -22.06 -5.75
N GLU A 42 17.82 -21.75 -5.78
CA GLU A 42 16.80 -22.65 -6.33
C GLU A 42 16.97 -22.87 -7.82
N LEU A 43 17.24 -21.78 -8.59
CA LEU A 43 17.53 -21.90 -10.02
C LEU A 43 18.75 -22.80 -10.26
N ASN A 44 19.84 -22.61 -9.50
CA ASN A 44 21.05 -23.42 -9.59
C ASN A 44 20.81 -24.88 -9.21
N GLN A 45 20.04 -25.14 -8.15
CA GLN A 45 19.73 -26.52 -7.70
C GLN A 45 18.84 -27.28 -8.67
N ALA A 46 18.02 -26.57 -9.44
CA ALA A 46 17.12 -27.15 -10.41
C ALA A 46 17.76 -27.30 -11.80
N ASP A 47 18.83 -26.55 -12.06
CA ASP A 47 19.54 -26.61 -13.34
C ASP A 47 20.17 -28.00 -13.55
N GLY A 48 20.03 -28.53 -14.75
CA GLY A 48 20.53 -29.86 -15.09
C GLY A 48 19.78 -31.07 -14.49
N LEU A 49 18.69 -30.85 -13.72
CA LEU A 49 17.88 -31.97 -13.16
C LEU A 49 16.90 -32.55 -14.18
N ALA A 50 16.67 -31.90 -15.30
CA ALA A 50 15.88 -32.35 -16.42
C ALA A 50 16.54 -31.92 -17.72
N ALA A 51 16.25 -32.62 -18.81
CA ALA A 51 16.74 -32.29 -20.12
C ALA A 51 16.19 -30.94 -20.61
N ARG A 52 14.99 -30.58 -20.14
CA ARG A 52 14.35 -29.31 -20.47
C ARG A 52 13.72 -28.70 -19.21
N THR A 53 14.13 -27.50 -18.86
CA THR A 53 13.58 -26.77 -17.72
C THR A 53 12.88 -25.49 -18.21
N THR A 54 11.61 -25.32 -17.85
CA THR A 54 10.90 -24.06 -18.00
C THR A 54 11.05 -23.27 -16.70
N TRP A 55 11.60 -22.08 -16.80
CA TRP A 55 11.79 -21.16 -15.68
C TRP A 55 10.63 -20.18 -15.63
N VAL A 56 10.03 -20.02 -14.46
CA VAL A 56 9.00 -19.02 -14.20
C VAL A 56 9.40 -18.22 -12.98
N VAL A 57 9.50 -16.91 -13.14
CA VAL A 57 9.71 -15.96 -12.05
C VAL A 57 8.47 -15.10 -11.95
N MET A 58 7.82 -15.09 -10.81
CA MET A 58 6.62 -14.31 -10.56
C MET A 58 6.60 -13.72 -9.16
N THR A 59 5.69 -12.80 -8.91
CA THR A 59 5.49 -12.20 -7.59
C THR A 59 4.18 -12.66 -6.98
N THR A 60 3.99 -12.37 -5.69
CA THR A 60 2.70 -12.59 -5.03
C THR A 60 1.62 -11.55 -5.43
N ASN A 61 1.96 -10.57 -6.28
CA ASN A 61 0.99 -9.63 -6.83
C ASN A 61 0.13 -10.31 -7.92
N PRO A 62 -1.17 -10.59 -7.68
CA PRO A 62 -2.01 -11.31 -8.64
C PRO A 62 -2.36 -10.50 -9.89
N ARG A 63 -2.08 -9.19 -9.88
CA ARG A 63 -2.34 -8.28 -11.01
C ARG A 63 -1.15 -8.16 -11.95
N GLN A 64 0.00 -8.67 -11.55
CA GLN A 64 1.23 -8.62 -12.33
C GLN A 64 1.43 -9.94 -13.07
N PRO A 65 1.72 -9.92 -14.37
CA PRO A 65 2.12 -11.13 -15.09
C PRO A 65 3.46 -11.64 -14.56
N PRO A 66 3.83 -12.89 -14.82
CA PRO A 66 5.16 -13.40 -14.49
C PRO A 66 6.25 -12.46 -15.03
N LEU A 67 7.23 -12.17 -14.19
CA LEU A 67 8.41 -11.35 -14.56
C LEU A 67 9.21 -12.01 -15.67
N TYR A 68 9.20 -13.35 -15.69
CA TYR A 68 9.79 -14.16 -16.73
C TYR A 68 9.09 -15.53 -16.84
N ARG A 69 8.96 -16.02 -18.06
CA ARG A 69 8.58 -17.39 -18.37
C ARG A 69 9.28 -17.83 -19.66
N GLY A 70 10.15 -18.82 -19.59
CA GLY A 70 10.90 -19.27 -20.75
C GLY A 70 11.89 -20.38 -20.41
N LEU A 71 12.75 -20.73 -21.36
CA LEU A 71 13.75 -21.79 -21.22
C LEU A 71 15.12 -21.24 -20.81
N GLU A 72 15.35 -19.96 -20.98
CA GLU A 72 16.64 -19.33 -20.76
C GLU A 72 16.85 -18.98 -19.27
N ARG A 73 17.71 -19.74 -18.58
CA ARG A 73 18.01 -19.51 -17.16
C ARG A 73 18.60 -18.10 -16.92
N ALA A 74 19.49 -17.63 -17.80
CA ALA A 74 20.09 -16.31 -17.66
C ALA A 74 19.05 -15.19 -17.69
N ALA A 75 18.00 -15.33 -18.51
CA ALA A 75 16.89 -14.37 -18.56
C ALA A 75 16.03 -14.41 -17.29
N ALA A 76 15.86 -15.60 -16.66
CA ALA A 76 15.20 -15.70 -15.37
C ALA A 76 16.01 -14.97 -14.27
N SER A 77 17.33 -15.18 -14.20
CA SER A 77 18.22 -14.45 -13.28
C SER A 77 18.19 -12.93 -13.51
N ALA A 78 18.17 -12.49 -14.76
CA ALA A 78 18.04 -11.07 -15.08
C ALA A 78 16.69 -10.48 -14.65
N ALA A 79 15.62 -11.25 -14.71
CA ALA A 79 14.31 -10.84 -14.19
C ALA A 79 14.31 -10.72 -12.67
N LEU A 80 14.94 -11.67 -11.96
CA LEU A 80 15.16 -11.59 -10.52
C LEU A 80 15.92 -10.33 -10.12
N ALA A 81 17.02 -10.01 -10.79
CA ALA A 81 17.85 -8.85 -10.47
C ALA A 81 17.08 -7.51 -10.56
N ARG A 82 16.11 -7.43 -11.46
CA ARG A 82 15.28 -6.23 -11.67
C ARG A 82 14.07 -6.14 -10.75
N TRP A 83 13.73 -7.25 -10.07
CA TRP A 83 12.56 -7.27 -9.19
C TRP A 83 12.71 -6.31 -8.00
N GLN A 84 11.61 -5.66 -7.63
CA GLN A 84 11.46 -4.83 -6.44
C GLN A 84 10.11 -5.13 -5.77
N PRO A 85 10.05 -5.18 -4.43
CA PRO A 85 8.78 -5.27 -3.71
C PRO A 85 8.04 -3.93 -3.78
N GLU A 86 6.70 -3.99 -3.93
CA GLU A 86 5.91 -2.77 -4.19
C GLU A 86 4.53 -2.77 -3.51
N LEU A 87 4.14 -3.85 -2.85
CA LEU A 87 2.83 -3.97 -2.23
C LEU A 87 2.89 -3.83 -0.71
N GLY A 88 1.81 -3.32 -0.13
CA GLY A 88 1.54 -3.49 1.30
C GLY A 88 1.27 -4.97 1.63
N ARG A 89 0.92 -5.23 2.90
CA ARG A 89 0.56 -6.58 3.35
C ARG A 89 -0.62 -7.13 2.54
N HIS A 90 -0.47 -8.36 2.04
CA HIS A 90 -1.47 -9.02 1.21
C HIS A 90 -1.44 -10.53 1.41
N ASP A 91 -2.45 -11.23 0.87
CA ASP A 91 -2.54 -12.69 0.90
C ASP A 91 -1.76 -13.30 -0.28
N PRO A 92 -0.73 -14.12 -0.05
CA PRO A 92 0.02 -14.79 -1.12
C PRO A 92 -0.72 -15.99 -1.74
N ALA A 93 -1.80 -16.47 -1.14
CA ALA A 93 -2.47 -17.71 -1.54
C ALA A 93 -2.96 -17.73 -3.01
N PRO A 94 -3.49 -16.64 -3.59
CA PRO A 94 -3.85 -16.62 -5.02
C PRO A 94 -2.65 -16.88 -5.94
N ALA A 95 -1.51 -16.24 -5.65
CA ALA A 95 -0.30 -16.42 -6.44
C ALA A 95 0.28 -17.84 -6.29
N LEU A 96 0.22 -18.42 -5.10
CA LEU A 96 0.67 -19.80 -4.84
C LEU A 96 -0.18 -20.83 -5.60
N ARG A 97 -1.51 -20.62 -5.70
CA ARG A 97 -2.37 -21.48 -6.53
C ARG A 97 -1.99 -21.40 -8.01
N LEU A 98 -1.77 -20.18 -8.51
CA LEU A 98 -1.30 -19.98 -9.89
C LEU A 98 0.06 -20.64 -10.12
N ALA A 99 1.00 -20.42 -9.22
CA ALA A 99 2.33 -21.04 -9.29
C ALA A 99 2.25 -22.57 -9.36
N ARG A 100 1.38 -23.18 -8.56
CA ARG A 100 1.14 -24.62 -8.59
C ARG A 100 0.59 -25.10 -9.93
N THR A 101 -0.36 -24.34 -10.49
CA THR A 101 -0.92 -24.63 -11.83
C THR A 101 0.17 -24.55 -12.90
N LEU A 102 1.03 -23.54 -12.85
CA LEU A 102 2.13 -23.35 -13.79
C LEU A 102 3.20 -24.44 -13.65
N ALA A 103 3.51 -24.86 -12.43
CA ALA A 103 4.47 -25.93 -12.16
C ALA A 103 4.00 -27.30 -12.69
N GLY A 104 2.69 -27.55 -12.66
CA GLY A 104 2.15 -28.84 -13.03
C GLY A 104 2.51 -29.96 -12.05
N ALA A 105 2.29 -31.22 -12.44
CA ALA A 105 2.45 -32.37 -11.55
C ALA A 105 3.92 -32.65 -11.16
N THR A 106 4.87 -32.38 -12.05
CA THR A 106 6.30 -32.70 -11.88
C THR A 106 7.16 -31.47 -11.60
N GLY A 107 6.58 -30.28 -11.61
CA GLY A 107 7.31 -29.04 -11.38
C GLY A 107 7.51 -28.72 -9.91
N ARG A 108 8.31 -27.68 -9.66
CA ARG A 108 8.68 -27.20 -8.32
C ARG A 108 8.18 -25.78 -8.12
N THR A 109 7.73 -25.48 -6.92
CA THR A 109 7.34 -24.12 -6.52
C THR A 109 8.08 -23.75 -5.25
N LEU A 110 8.72 -22.57 -5.24
CA LEU A 110 9.36 -21.98 -4.07
C LEU A 110 8.79 -20.56 -3.85
N LEU A 111 8.18 -20.35 -2.69
CA LEU A 111 7.87 -19.01 -2.18
C LEU A 111 9.08 -18.47 -1.41
N ILE A 112 9.46 -17.22 -1.69
CA ILE A 112 10.46 -16.47 -0.93
C ILE A 112 9.78 -15.29 -0.26
N THR A 113 9.88 -15.22 1.07
CA THR A 113 9.20 -14.23 1.91
C THR A 113 10.06 -13.88 3.13
N ASP A 114 9.81 -12.75 3.76
CA ASP A 114 10.44 -12.33 5.01
C ASP A 114 9.86 -13.05 6.24
N THR A 115 8.67 -13.63 6.12
CA THR A 115 7.93 -14.24 7.22
C THR A 115 7.91 -15.77 7.14
N LYS A 116 7.55 -16.41 8.25
CA LYS A 116 7.27 -17.87 8.27
C LYS A 116 5.92 -18.11 7.58
N ALA A 117 5.96 -18.51 6.32
CA ALA A 117 4.76 -18.81 5.54
C ALA A 117 4.31 -20.27 5.72
N LYS A 118 3.00 -20.46 5.84
CA LYS A 118 2.38 -21.77 5.68
C LYS A 118 2.09 -21.98 4.19
N VAL A 119 2.80 -22.92 3.57
CA VAL A 119 2.58 -23.29 2.17
C VAL A 119 1.99 -24.69 2.09
N PRO A 120 1.28 -25.05 1.00
CA PRO A 120 0.83 -26.43 0.77
C PRO A 120 2.00 -27.42 0.81
N PRO A 121 1.76 -28.70 1.17
CA PRO A 121 2.83 -29.70 1.36
C PRO A 121 3.68 -29.97 0.11
N ASP A 122 3.13 -29.70 -1.06
CA ASP A 122 3.77 -29.87 -2.37
C ASP A 122 4.50 -28.61 -2.85
N GLN A 123 4.59 -27.59 -2.01
CA GLN A 123 5.30 -26.34 -2.27
C GLN A 123 6.35 -26.11 -1.17
N ARG A 124 7.37 -25.35 -1.50
CA ARG A 124 8.43 -24.96 -0.56
C ARG A 124 8.35 -23.47 -0.26
N ALA A 125 8.78 -23.09 0.94
CA ALA A 125 8.98 -21.70 1.31
C ALA A 125 10.40 -21.50 1.87
N ALA A 126 11.01 -20.39 1.48
CA ALA A 126 12.25 -19.87 2.05
C ALA A 126 11.93 -18.58 2.80
N GLY A 127 12.00 -18.62 4.13
CA GLY A 127 11.95 -17.45 4.98
C GLY A 127 13.33 -16.81 5.03
N VAL A 128 13.44 -15.55 4.57
CA VAL A 128 14.72 -14.81 4.53
C VAL A 128 14.76 -13.69 5.55
N GLY A 129 13.63 -13.41 6.24
CA GLY A 129 13.55 -12.39 7.27
C GLY A 129 14.39 -12.72 8.49
N GLN A 130 14.98 -11.70 9.07
CA GLN A 130 15.72 -11.73 10.33
C GLN A 130 15.26 -10.55 11.19
N PRO A 131 15.39 -10.59 12.52
CA PRO A 131 15.18 -9.41 13.34
C PRO A 131 16.10 -8.27 12.90
N ILE A 132 15.52 -7.10 12.64
CA ILE A 132 16.25 -5.87 12.35
C ILE A 132 15.84 -4.79 13.34
N ASP A 133 16.77 -3.88 13.64
CA ASP A 133 16.44 -2.68 14.37
C ASP A 133 15.68 -1.74 13.44
N ASN A 134 14.38 -1.58 13.72
CA ASN A 134 13.49 -0.76 12.95
C ASN A 134 12.58 0.08 13.86
N VAL A 135 12.45 1.35 13.54
CA VAL A 135 11.52 2.29 14.14
C VAL A 135 10.75 2.97 13.03
N GLY A 136 9.48 2.68 12.91
CA GLY A 136 8.65 3.17 11.81
C GLY A 136 7.30 3.74 12.23
N PHE A 137 6.64 4.42 11.31
CA PHE A 137 5.28 4.90 11.50
C PHE A 137 4.27 3.75 11.43
N ALA A 138 3.45 3.62 12.47
CA ALA A 138 2.42 2.58 12.57
C ALA A 138 1.00 3.09 12.24
N GLY A 139 0.80 4.40 12.21
CA GLY A 139 -0.47 5.02 11.87
C GLY A 139 -0.41 6.52 12.06
N ALA A 140 -1.36 7.24 11.45
CA ALA A 140 -1.46 8.68 11.60
C ALA A 140 -2.89 9.19 11.41
N THR A 141 -3.17 10.34 11.99
CA THR A 141 -4.39 11.11 11.80
C THR A 141 -4.07 12.59 11.60
N VAL A 142 -4.91 13.28 10.86
CA VAL A 142 -4.90 14.74 10.77
C VAL A 142 -6.28 15.23 11.21
N THR A 143 -6.32 16.10 12.21
CA THR A 143 -7.56 16.67 12.74
C THR A 143 -7.53 18.19 12.60
N ARG A 144 -8.70 18.79 12.35
CA ARG A 144 -8.87 20.23 12.40
C ARG A 144 -9.18 20.65 13.83
N GLU A 145 -8.42 21.59 14.35
CA GLU A 145 -8.61 22.25 15.64
C GLU A 145 -8.85 23.75 15.41
N GLU A 146 -9.26 24.49 16.43
CA GLU A 146 -9.54 25.94 16.30
C GLU A 146 -8.38 26.74 15.69
N ALA A 147 -7.15 26.34 16.04
CA ALA A 147 -5.94 27.04 15.62
C ALA A 147 -5.28 26.42 14.36
N GLY A 148 -5.97 25.57 13.59
CA GLY A 148 -5.43 24.94 12.38
C GLY A 148 -5.46 23.42 12.41
N HIS A 149 -4.69 22.77 11.55
CA HIS A 149 -4.63 21.33 11.48
C HIS A 149 -3.50 20.78 12.38
N VAL A 150 -3.81 19.77 13.16
CA VAL A 150 -2.84 19.03 13.97
C VAL A 150 -2.76 17.60 13.45
N TRP A 151 -1.56 17.14 13.22
CA TRP A 151 -1.31 15.74 12.92
C TRP A 151 -0.83 15.01 14.19
N ARG A 152 -1.19 13.72 14.29
CA ARG A 152 -0.71 12.80 15.29
C ARG A 152 -0.30 11.53 14.60
N ALA A 153 0.86 10.99 14.94
CA ALA A 153 1.32 9.72 14.41
C ALA A 153 1.83 8.82 15.53
N LEU A 154 1.63 7.54 15.33
CA LEU A 154 2.18 6.51 16.20
C LEU A 154 3.49 6.02 15.60
N VAL A 155 4.56 6.13 16.37
CA VAL A 155 5.90 5.62 16.04
C VAL A 155 6.16 4.38 16.88
N LYS A 156 6.56 3.29 16.26
CA LYS A 156 6.80 2.01 16.91
C LYS A 156 8.24 1.58 16.77
N ASN A 157 8.84 1.17 17.89
CA ASN A 157 10.11 0.45 17.89
C ASN A 157 9.81 -1.05 17.69
N HIS A 158 10.18 -1.59 16.54
CA HIS A 158 10.03 -3.01 16.21
C HIS A 158 11.24 -3.83 16.68
N GLY A 159 12.33 -3.18 17.06
CA GLY A 159 13.56 -3.82 17.54
C GLY A 159 13.48 -4.31 18.98
N ALA A 160 14.47 -5.11 19.37
CA ALA A 160 14.61 -5.67 20.71
C ALA A 160 15.41 -4.76 21.67
N ALA A 161 16.03 -3.69 21.16
CA ALA A 161 16.81 -2.72 21.93
C ALA A 161 16.12 -1.35 22.02
N PRO A 162 16.38 -0.55 23.08
CA PRO A 162 15.96 0.85 23.12
C PRO A 162 16.56 1.62 21.94
N GLN A 163 15.76 2.48 21.34
CA GLN A 163 16.15 3.29 20.19
C GLN A 163 15.96 4.78 20.49
N ARG A 164 16.91 5.61 20.10
CA ARG A 164 16.76 7.05 20.04
C ARG A 164 16.77 7.49 18.61
N ARG A 165 15.71 8.17 18.19
CA ARG A 165 15.51 8.65 16.83
C ARG A 165 15.25 10.14 16.81
N THR A 166 15.33 10.74 15.64
CA THR A 166 14.84 12.10 15.42
C THR A 166 13.81 12.10 14.31
N TRP A 167 12.88 13.03 14.39
CA TRP A 167 11.93 13.28 13.33
C TRP A 167 11.87 14.78 12.99
N HIS A 168 11.54 15.10 11.77
CA HIS A 168 11.32 16.46 11.30
C HIS A 168 10.19 16.52 10.27
N LEU A 169 9.66 17.71 10.04
CA LEU A 169 8.73 17.97 8.95
C LEU A 169 9.50 18.41 7.70
N ASP A 170 9.15 17.86 6.55
CA ASP A 170 9.59 18.32 5.24
C ASP A 170 8.40 18.90 4.48
N VAL A 171 8.47 20.19 4.15
CA VAL A 171 7.46 20.91 3.39
C VAL A 171 8.11 21.44 2.12
N ALA A 172 7.88 20.77 0.99
CA ALA A 172 8.45 21.14 -0.31
C ALA A 172 9.99 21.30 -0.29
N GLY A 173 10.70 20.47 0.51
CA GLY A 173 12.15 20.51 0.67
C GLY A 173 12.65 21.38 1.83
N ALA A 174 11.80 22.20 2.43
CA ALA A 174 12.14 22.94 3.66
C ALA A 174 11.94 22.04 4.88
N LYS A 175 13.01 21.80 5.65
CA LYS A 175 13.01 20.93 6.81
C LYS A 175 12.88 21.73 8.11
N SER A 176 12.00 21.27 9.00
CA SER A 176 11.92 21.82 10.36
C SER A 176 13.12 21.36 11.19
N GLU A 177 13.30 22.00 12.38
CA GLU A 177 14.25 21.51 13.38
C GLU A 177 13.94 20.08 13.79
N PRO A 178 14.94 19.17 13.85
CA PRO A 178 14.76 17.80 14.27
C PRO A 178 14.34 17.71 15.74
N GLN A 179 13.36 16.87 16.03
CA GLN A 179 12.91 16.57 17.39
C GLN A 179 13.29 15.14 17.76
N ALA A 180 13.87 14.97 18.97
CA ALA A 180 14.27 13.66 19.47
C ALA A 180 13.09 12.90 20.06
N ILE A 181 13.11 11.57 19.89
CA ILE A 181 12.18 10.63 20.51
C ILE A 181 12.95 9.42 21.02
N ASP A 182 12.70 9.03 22.25
CA ASP A 182 13.28 7.83 22.88
C ASP A 182 12.20 6.74 22.96
N LEU A 183 12.52 5.56 22.50
CA LEU A 183 11.60 4.44 22.33
C LEU A 183 12.16 3.18 23.00
N ALA A 184 11.49 2.69 24.03
CA ALA A 184 11.80 1.38 24.59
C ALA A 184 11.51 0.25 23.57
N PRO A 185 12.08 -0.96 23.75
CA PRO A 185 11.78 -2.10 22.90
C PRO A 185 10.27 -2.38 22.80
N GLY A 186 9.75 -2.51 21.60
CA GLY A 186 8.34 -2.75 21.33
C GLY A 186 7.40 -1.59 21.65
N ALA A 187 7.92 -0.44 22.14
CA ALA A 187 7.11 0.71 22.50
C ALA A 187 6.40 1.32 21.28
N LEU A 188 5.20 1.80 21.55
CA LEU A 188 4.40 2.61 20.62
C LEU A 188 4.24 4.00 21.26
N THR A 189 4.76 5.02 20.62
CA THR A 189 4.79 6.39 21.14
C THR A 189 4.11 7.33 20.16
N GLU A 190 3.26 8.21 20.66
CA GLU A 190 2.63 9.26 19.85
C GLU A 190 3.59 10.43 19.69
N VAL A 191 3.72 10.91 18.46
CA VAL A 191 4.32 12.19 18.09
C VAL A 191 3.27 13.06 17.42
N SER A 192 3.30 14.35 17.68
CA SER A 192 2.31 15.27 17.09
C SER A 192 2.90 16.67 16.94
N ALA A 193 2.40 17.40 15.95
CA ALA A 193 2.64 18.82 15.79
C ALA A 193 1.55 19.47 14.96
N ARG A 194 1.55 20.80 14.92
CA ARG A 194 0.71 21.56 14.01
C ARG A 194 1.26 21.48 12.59
N LEU A 195 0.39 21.33 11.60
CA LEU A 195 0.78 21.48 10.22
C LEU A 195 1.02 22.96 9.90
N PRO A 196 2.05 23.29 9.12
CA PRO A 196 2.30 24.66 8.69
C PRO A 196 1.12 25.24 7.90
N ASP A 197 0.81 26.50 8.15
CA ASP A 197 -0.27 27.20 7.45
C ASP A 197 -0.01 27.25 5.94
N GLY A 198 -1.04 27.01 5.15
CA GLY A 198 -0.97 27.01 3.68
C GLY A 198 -0.27 25.78 3.06
N ALA A 199 0.27 24.87 3.86
CA ALA A 199 0.83 23.63 3.33
C ALA A 199 -0.28 22.70 2.81
N GLU A 200 -0.11 22.17 1.61
CA GLU A 200 -1.01 21.16 1.03
C GLU A 200 -0.57 19.74 1.34
N ARG A 201 0.74 19.55 1.37
CA ARG A 201 1.42 18.28 1.65
C ARG A 201 2.58 18.54 2.58
N VAL A 202 2.72 17.67 3.55
CA VAL A 202 3.84 17.64 4.49
C VAL A 202 4.31 16.19 4.58
N THR A 203 5.62 15.95 4.63
CA THR A 203 6.15 14.63 4.95
C THR A 203 6.81 14.68 6.32
N VAL A 204 6.40 13.81 7.23
CA VAL A 204 7.14 13.58 8.48
C VAL A 204 8.20 12.55 8.18
N VAL A 205 9.45 12.86 8.53
CA VAL A 205 10.61 12.02 8.23
C VAL A 205 11.28 11.61 9.54
N LEU A 206 11.43 10.30 9.73
CA LEU A 206 12.27 9.72 10.79
C LEU A 206 13.72 9.62 10.31
N SER A 207 14.67 9.67 11.25
CA SER A 207 16.07 9.36 10.95
C SER A 207 16.23 7.92 10.45
N GLU A 208 17.18 7.69 9.56
CA GLU A 208 17.43 6.41 8.88
C GLU A 208 17.72 5.27 9.86
N ASP A 209 17.28 4.07 9.48
CA ASP A 209 17.56 2.81 10.17
C ASP A 209 17.66 1.61 9.21
N GLY A 210 17.45 0.40 9.71
CA GLY A 210 17.55 -0.83 8.91
C GLY A 210 16.42 -1.04 7.89
N PHE A 211 15.32 -0.25 7.96
CA PHE A 211 14.20 -0.35 7.03
C PHE A 211 13.63 1.03 6.71
N THR A 212 14.00 1.57 5.56
CA THR A 212 13.70 2.95 5.20
C THR A 212 12.26 3.20 4.73
N ALA A 213 11.51 2.17 4.36
CA ALA A 213 10.19 2.32 3.73
C ALA A 213 9.13 2.90 4.69
N ASP A 214 9.24 2.67 6.00
CA ASP A 214 8.33 3.19 7.04
C ASP A 214 8.87 4.41 7.79
N ASN A 215 9.99 4.98 7.33
CA ASN A 215 10.57 6.22 7.86
C ASN A 215 9.89 7.49 7.32
N PHE A 216 9.01 7.37 6.33
CA PHE A 216 8.35 8.49 5.68
C PHE A 216 6.84 8.41 5.88
N LEU A 217 6.26 9.48 6.40
CA LEU A 217 4.81 9.62 6.58
C LEU A 217 4.31 10.81 5.76
N PRO A 218 3.81 10.59 4.55
CA PRO A 218 3.18 11.66 3.77
C PRO A 218 1.81 12.02 4.36
N LEU A 219 1.63 13.28 4.67
CA LEU A 219 0.38 13.85 5.17
C LEU A 219 -0.20 14.80 4.12
N LEU A 220 -1.49 14.69 3.88
CA LEU A 220 -2.25 15.64 3.08
C LEU A 220 -3.10 16.49 4.04
N VAL A 221 -3.02 17.80 3.90
CA VAL A 221 -3.87 18.71 4.67
C VAL A 221 -5.28 18.62 4.10
N PRO A 222 -6.28 18.22 4.91
CA PRO A 222 -7.64 18.13 4.43
C PRO A 222 -8.14 19.53 3.98
N ARG A 223 -8.49 19.65 2.71
CA ARG A 223 -9.18 20.83 2.22
C ARG A 223 -10.67 20.60 2.31
N PRO A 224 -11.41 21.43 3.06
CA PRO A 224 -12.85 21.36 2.99
C PRO A 224 -13.27 21.57 1.54
N LYS A 225 -13.96 20.59 0.97
CA LYS A 225 -14.60 20.79 -0.34
C LYS A 225 -15.89 21.54 -0.07
N PRO A 226 -16.02 22.81 -0.48
CA PRO A 226 -17.25 23.55 -0.23
C PRO A 226 -18.42 22.85 -0.92
N LEU A 227 -19.50 22.66 -0.17
CA LEU A 227 -20.75 22.15 -0.70
C LEU A 227 -21.52 23.32 -1.31
N THR A 228 -21.76 23.28 -2.62
CA THR A 228 -22.56 24.30 -3.30
C THR A 228 -24.03 23.90 -3.28
N VAL A 229 -24.86 24.77 -2.76
CA VAL A 229 -26.31 24.54 -2.64
C VAL A 229 -27.06 25.63 -3.38
N SER A 230 -27.99 25.29 -4.26
CA SER A 230 -28.98 26.24 -4.75
C SER A 230 -30.23 26.14 -3.88
N ILE A 231 -30.69 27.26 -3.37
CA ILE A 231 -31.93 27.39 -2.59
C ILE A 231 -32.89 28.25 -3.39
N ASP A 232 -33.91 27.61 -3.93
CA ASP A 232 -34.98 28.27 -4.68
C ASP A 232 -36.08 28.67 -3.70
N GLY A 233 -36.55 29.93 -3.82
CA GLY A 233 -37.75 30.39 -3.15
C GLY A 233 -37.56 31.43 -2.04
N GLY A 234 -38.49 32.36 -2.02
CA GLY A 234 -38.68 33.35 -0.97
C GLY A 234 -39.82 32.96 -0.01
N ASP A 235 -40.11 31.66 0.13
CA ASP A 235 -41.11 31.20 1.07
C ASP A 235 -40.48 30.88 2.45
N PRO A 236 -41.28 30.74 3.51
CA PRO A 236 -40.76 30.49 4.88
C PRO A 236 -39.86 29.26 4.99
N THR A 237 -40.10 28.21 4.21
CA THR A 237 -39.29 27.00 4.19
C THR A 237 -37.92 27.24 3.55
N GLY A 238 -37.90 27.92 2.41
CA GLY A 238 -36.66 28.35 1.73
C GLY A 238 -35.79 29.26 2.59
N GLU A 239 -36.43 30.22 3.29
CA GLU A 239 -35.75 31.12 4.24
C GLU A 239 -35.16 30.37 5.44
N PHE A 240 -35.91 29.42 6.00
CA PHE A 240 -35.40 28.55 7.08
C PHE A 240 -34.20 27.75 6.63
N LEU A 241 -34.28 27.08 5.47
CA LEU A 241 -33.18 26.29 4.92
C LEU A 241 -31.95 27.14 4.59
N ARG A 242 -32.16 28.39 4.14
CA ARG A 242 -31.07 29.35 3.92
C ARG A 242 -30.34 29.66 5.22
N LYS A 243 -31.05 30.02 6.26
CA LYS A 243 -30.48 30.29 7.60
C LYS A 243 -29.73 29.09 8.16
N LEU A 244 -30.31 27.92 7.97
CA LEU A 244 -29.64 26.67 8.37
C LEU A 244 -28.32 26.43 7.59
N ALA A 245 -28.35 26.64 6.28
CA ALA A 245 -27.15 26.49 5.44
C ALA A 245 -26.09 27.55 5.75
N GLU A 246 -26.49 28.78 6.06
CA GLU A 246 -25.59 29.88 6.50
C GLU A 246 -24.90 29.58 7.84
N SER A 247 -25.52 28.78 8.70
CA SER A 247 -24.93 28.38 9.99
C SER A 247 -23.89 27.28 9.90
N VAL A 248 -23.69 26.67 8.72
CA VAL A 248 -22.76 25.54 8.49
C VAL A 248 -21.56 26.01 7.68
N ASP A 249 -20.37 25.92 8.26
CA ASP A 249 -19.12 26.25 7.56
C ASP A 249 -18.92 25.38 6.32
N GLY A 250 -18.48 26.01 5.21
CA GLY A 250 -18.15 25.33 3.97
C GLY A 250 -19.33 25.09 3.02
N ILE A 251 -20.52 25.65 3.32
CA ILE A 251 -21.64 25.72 2.37
C ILE A 251 -21.59 27.05 1.59
N ILE A 252 -21.64 26.94 0.27
CA ILE A 252 -21.79 28.09 -0.65
C ILE A 252 -23.22 28.07 -1.17
N ILE A 253 -24.01 29.09 -0.81
CA ILE A 253 -25.39 29.19 -1.22
C ILE A 253 -25.47 29.99 -2.52
N ASN A 254 -26.27 29.52 -3.48
CA ASN A 254 -26.54 30.14 -4.76
C ASN A 254 -25.25 30.64 -5.45
N PRO A 255 -24.34 29.76 -5.86
CA PRO A 255 -23.09 30.15 -6.50
C PRO A 255 -23.36 31.08 -7.70
N PRO A 256 -22.49 32.09 -7.94
CA PRO A 256 -22.71 33.06 -9.00
C PRO A 256 -22.73 32.40 -10.38
N THR A 257 -23.37 33.05 -11.33
CA THR A 257 -23.45 32.59 -12.73
C THR A 257 -22.03 32.42 -13.31
N GLY A 258 -21.74 31.25 -13.88
CA GLY A 258 -20.41 30.88 -14.40
C GLY A 258 -19.55 30.08 -13.44
N ALA A 259 -19.93 29.94 -12.18
CA ALA A 259 -19.34 28.96 -11.26
C ALA A 259 -19.87 27.55 -11.58
N ALA A 260 -19.20 26.56 -10.99
CA ALA A 260 -19.69 25.18 -11.07
C ALA A 260 -21.15 25.10 -10.54
N PRO A 261 -22.02 24.31 -11.19
CA PRO A 261 -23.41 24.17 -10.76
C PRO A 261 -23.49 23.65 -9.33
N ALA A 262 -24.53 24.07 -8.60
CA ALA A 262 -24.77 23.60 -7.24
C ALA A 262 -24.87 22.08 -7.19
N THR A 263 -24.20 21.48 -6.19
CA THR A 263 -24.18 20.03 -5.97
C THR A 263 -25.52 19.52 -5.43
N LEU A 264 -26.18 20.35 -4.62
CA LEU A 264 -27.50 20.08 -4.03
C LEU A 264 -28.47 21.18 -4.44
N ARG A 265 -29.75 20.81 -4.51
CA ARG A 265 -30.84 21.75 -4.76
C ARG A 265 -31.88 21.65 -3.64
N PHE A 266 -32.26 22.82 -3.08
CA PHE A 266 -33.36 22.93 -2.13
C PHE A 266 -34.43 23.78 -2.80
N ALA A 267 -35.56 23.16 -3.10
CA ALA A 267 -36.57 23.80 -3.93
C ALA A 267 -37.98 23.31 -3.61
N ARG A 268 -38.94 24.16 -3.87
CA ARG A 268 -40.35 23.79 -3.91
C ARG A 268 -40.66 23.15 -5.27
N LEU A 269 -40.90 21.85 -5.27
CA LEU A 269 -41.15 21.08 -6.49
C LEU A 269 -42.37 20.18 -6.33
N SER A 270 -43.16 20.03 -7.38
CA SER A 270 -44.17 18.96 -7.48
C SER A 270 -43.53 17.58 -7.58
N ALA A 271 -44.28 16.52 -7.30
CA ALA A 271 -43.78 15.14 -7.42
C ALA A 271 -43.25 14.79 -8.82
N ALA A 272 -43.84 15.35 -9.87
CA ALA A 272 -43.41 15.15 -11.25
C ALA A 272 -42.07 15.84 -11.55
N GLU A 273 -41.86 17.04 -11.02
CA GLU A 273 -40.60 17.78 -11.14
C GLU A 273 -39.46 17.14 -10.36
N VAL A 274 -39.73 16.61 -9.15
CA VAL A 274 -38.74 15.85 -8.36
C VAL A 274 -38.28 14.60 -9.12
N ALA A 275 -39.18 13.91 -9.80
CA ALA A 275 -38.84 12.73 -10.62
C ALA A 275 -37.89 13.06 -11.79
N GLY A 276 -37.88 14.32 -12.27
CA GLY A 276 -37.00 14.82 -13.31
C GLY A 276 -35.69 15.49 -12.82
N GLU A 277 -35.54 15.67 -11.50
CA GLU A 277 -34.36 16.36 -10.94
C GLU A 277 -33.19 15.38 -10.79
N ALA A 278 -32.07 15.69 -11.44
CA ALA A 278 -30.87 14.86 -11.43
C ALA A 278 -29.98 15.10 -10.19
N ARG A 279 -30.17 16.19 -9.46
CA ARG A 279 -29.40 16.56 -8.28
C ARG A 279 -30.06 16.08 -7.00
N GLY A 280 -29.27 15.63 -6.05
CA GLY A 280 -29.76 15.39 -4.70
C GLY A 280 -30.20 16.69 -4.02
N GLY A 281 -31.10 16.61 -3.04
CA GLY A 281 -31.52 17.82 -2.34
C GLY A 281 -32.69 17.61 -1.38
N ILE A 282 -33.23 18.74 -0.93
CA ILE A 282 -34.46 18.80 -0.12
C ILE A 282 -35.53 19.46 -0.98
N PHE A 283 -36.61 18.73 -1.18
CA PHE A 283 -37.74 19.19 -1.98
C PHE A 283 -39.01 19.21 -1.14
N TRP A 284 -39.79 20.28 -1.25
CA TRP A 284 -41.08 20.41 -0.56
C TRP A 284 -42.20 20.76 -1.55
N PRO A 285 -43.44 20.36 -1.26
CA PRO A 285 -44.54 20.54 -2.20
C PRO A 285 -44.87 22.00 -2.43
N PRO A 286 -45.48 22.38 -3.58
CA PRO A 286 -46.10 23.67 -3.79
C PRO A 286 -47.12 23.99 -2.67
N ALA A 287 -47.33 25.26 -2.35
CA ALA A 287 -48.47 25.65 -1.53
C ALA A 287 -49.75 25.43 -2.34
N ASP A 288 -50.74 24.83 -1.72
CA ASP A 288 -52.08 24.69 -2.28
C ASP A 288 -52.74 26.06 -2.47
#